data_4207942c5e23237fda0ac968ff7ce5d4
#
_entry.id   4207942c5e23237fda0ac968ff7ce5d4
#
_cell.length_a   1.000
_cell.length_b   1.000
_cell.length_c   1.000
_cell.angle_alpha   90.00
_cell.angle_beta   90.00
_cell.angle_gamma   90.00
#
_symmetry.space_group_name_H-M   'P 1'
#
loop_
_entity.id
_entity.type
_entity.pdbx_description
1 polymer ?
#
loop_
_entity_poly.entity_id
_entity_poly.type
_entity_poly.pdbx_seq_one_letter_code
_entity_poly.pdbx_strand_id
1 'polypeptide(L)'
;DLYCEFNDFTILTEVTMSTSSRQEAMEGEPVRRHVSDAVLKYAKPVYGMFIAVRIDTNTAETFRHGIWYAKGDVKQRLDIVPLTLVQFQKYFIAMFEAEKANPEQLRDLILKCESRRDILEAPAWKQYIDATVSDKAAEIISGIVTHRSKDIPLVPAGAVVHHAAFGDGQVVALEATFPNCHTKTFEVPYLHSLP
;
A
#
# COMPACT_ATOMS: atom_id res chain seq x y z
N ASP A 1 6.04 -6.13 16.44
CA ASP A 1 5.09 -6.93 15.65
C ASP A 1 3.71 -6.28 15.66
N LEU A 2 3.08 -6.22 14.52
CA LEU A 2 1.74 -5.71 14.37
C LEU A 2 0.83 -6.81 13.81
N TYR A 3 -0.23 -7.13 14.53
CA TYR A 3 -1.25 -8.11 14.10
C TYR A 3 -2.50 -7.36 13.66
N CYS A 4 -2.85 -7.49 12.38
CA CYS A 4 -4.08 -6.97 11.81
C CYS A 4 -5.02 -8.13 11.53
N GLU A 5 -5.97 -8.36 12.43
CA GLU A 5 -6.95 -9.46 12.31
C GLU A 5 -8.22 -8.96 11.64
N PHE A 6 -8.57 -9.54 10.50
CA PHE A 6 -9.79 -9.31 9.74
C PHE A 6 -10.68 -10.56 9.80
N ASN A 7 -11.91 -10.46 9.32
CA ASN A 7 -12.85 -11.59 9.37
C ASN A 7 -12.30 -12.83 8.64
N ASP A 8 -11.76 -12.64 7.43
CA ASP A 8 -11.42 -13.71 6.51
C ASP A 8 -9.92 -14.04 6.44
N PHE A 9 -9.08 -13.18 7.00
CA PHE A 9 -7.61 -13.33 6.99
C PHE A 9 -6.95 -12.55 8.12
N THR A 10 -5.67 -12.79 8.32
CA THR A 10 -4.83 -12.04 9.26
C THR A 10 -3.56 -11.58 8.53
N ILE A 11 -3.11 -10.38 8.77
CA ILE A 11 -1.80 -9.88 8.33
C ILE A 11 -0.93 -9.68 9.57
N LEU A 12 0.23 -10.32 9.57
CA LEU A 12 1.28 -10.09 10.54
C LEU A 12 2.35 -9.22 9.90
N THR A 13 2.63 -8.07 10.49
CA THR A 13 3.63 -7.13 9.99
C THR A 13 4.79 -7.02 10.96
N GLU A 14 5.97 -7.26 10.47
CA GLU A 14 7.25 -7.04 11.16
C GLU A 14 7.97 -5.85 10.53
N VAL A 15 8.44 -4.93 11.35
CA VAL A 15 9.13 -3.73 10.90
C VAL A 15 10.51 -3.67 11.53
N THR A 16 11.53 -3.55 10.70
CA THR A 16 12.91 -3.38 11.18
C THR A 16 13.62 -2.21 10.50
N MET A 17 14.51 -1.59 11.21
CA MET A 17 15.43 -0.58 10.66
C MET A 17 16.74 -1.20 10.15
N SER A 18 16.87 -2.52 10.16
CA SER A 18 18.05 -3.23 9.70
C SER A 18 18.33 -2.97 8.21
N THR A 19 19.57 -2.63 7.91
CA THR A 19 20.06 -2.43 6.53
C THR A 19 21.22 -3.35 6.18
N SER A 20 21.63 -4.19 7.14
CA SER A 20 22.84 -5.00 7.03
C SER A 20 22.62 -6.31 6.28
N SER A 21 23.69 -6.89 5.78
CA SER A 21 23.71 -8.25 5.22
C SER A 21 23.40 -9.36 6.25
N ARG A 22 23.33 -9.00 7.54
CA ARG A 22 22.91 -9.91 8.63
C ARG A 22 21.40 -9.94 8.81
N GLN A 23 20.63 -9.22 8.03
CA GLN A 23 19.18 -9.11 8.14
C GLN A 23 18.51 -10.50 8.13
N GLU A 24 18.95 -11.40 7.26
CA GLU A 24 18.42 -12.77 7.21
C GLU A 24 18.66 -13.51 8.54
N ALA A 25 19.88 -13.46 9.06
CA ALA A 25 20.23 -14.16 10.30
C ALA A 25 19.57 -13.56 11.55
N MET A 26 19.29 -12.26 11.56
CA MET A 26 18.75 -11.57 12.73
C MET A 26 17.21 -11.51 12.71
N GLU A 27 16.61 -11.40 11.53
CA GLU A 27 15.19 -11.12 11.37
C GLU A 27 14.45 -12.25 10.61
N GLY A 28 15.14 -12.95 9.72
CA GLY A 28 14.50 -13.93 8.85
C GLY A 28 13.88 -15.11 9.61
N GLU A 29 14.55 -15.62 10.64
CA GLU A 29 14.02 -16.69 11.50
C GLU A 29 12.89 -16.18 12.42
N PRO A 30 13.07 -15.10 13.19
CA PRO A 30 12.01 -14.55 14.04
C PRO A 30 10.70 -14.30 13.27
N VAL A 31 10.78 -13.64 12.13
CA VAL A 31 9.61 -13.35 11.29
C VAL A 31 8.88 -14.62 10.87
N ARG A 32 9.62 -15.62 10.37
CA ARG A 32 9.02 -16.90 9.97
C ARG A 32 8.37 -17.63 11.14
N ARG A 33 8.99 -17.61 12.30
CA ARG A 33 8.43 -18.20 13.51
C ARG A 33 7.12 -17.52 13.91
N HIS A 34 7.09 -16.19 13.93
CA HIS A 34 5.88 -15.44 14.29
C HIS A 34 4.73 -15.70 13.31
N VAL A 35 5.03 -15.71 12.00
CA VAL A 35 4.02 -16.06 10.98
C VAL A 35 3.55 -17.51 11.13
N SER A 36 4.46 -18.45 11.38
CA SER A 36 4.12 -19.84 11.64
C SER A 36 3.21 -20.02 12.85
N ASP A 37 3.53 -19.36 13.95
CA ASP A 37 2.71 -19.39 15.16
C ASP A 37 1.31 -18.80 14.90
N ALA A 38 1.23 -17.73 14.11
CA ALA A 38 -0.05 -17.17 13.69
C ALA A 38 -0.84 -18.13 12.79
N VAL A 39 -0.20 -18.83 11.85
CA VAL A 39 -0.85 -19.85 11.02
C VAL A 39 -1.44 -20.98 11.87
N LEU A 40 -0.76 -21.38 12.95
CA LEU A 40 -1.26 -22.40 13.88
C LEU A 40 -2.39 -21.87 14.77
N LYS A 41 -2.37 -20.60 15.08
CA LYS A 41 -3.35 -19.97 15.97
C LYS A 41 -4.69 -19.66 15.27
N TYR A 42 -4.64 -19.20 14.02
CA TYR A 42 -5.83 -18.74 13.31
C TYR A 42 -6.31 -19.79 12.30
N ALA A 43 -7.61 -20.10 12.31
CA ALA A 43 -8.25 -21.03 11.37
C ALA A 43 -8.61 -20.30 10.03
N LYS A 44 -7.78 -19.38 9.59
CA LYS A 44 -7.97 -18.57 8.38
C LYS A 44 -6.60 -18.24 7.78
N PRO A 45 -6.52 -17.80 6.50
CA PRO A 45 -5.25 -17.44 5.87
C PRO A 45 -4.49 -16.39 6.68
N VAL A 46 -3.20 -16.59 6.82
CA VAL A 46 -2.27 -15.67 7.48
C VAL A 46 -1.21 -15.25 6.48
N TYR A 47 -1.04 -13.97 6.32
CA TYR A 47 -0.03 -13.36 5.46
C TYR A 47 0.99 -12.62 6.30
N GLY A 48 2.27 -12.77 5.97
CA GLY A 48 3.36 -12.01 6.56
C GLY A 48 3.71 -10.81 5.69
N MET A 49 3.97 -9.68 6.32
CA MET A 49 4.54 -8.51 5.66
C MET A 49 5.78 -8.08 6.43
N PHE A 50 6.94 -8.21 5.81
CA PHE A 50 8.20 -7.78 6.39
C PHE A 50 8.61 -6.45 5.80
N ILE A 51 8.70 -5.41 6.63
CA ILE A 51 9.06 -4.05 6.22
C ILE A 51 10.42 -3.68 6.75
N ALA A 52 11.33 -3.29 5.87
CA ALA A 52 12.67 -2.84 6.25
C ALA A 52 13.10 -1.61 5.44
N VAL A 53 14.10 -0.89 5.92
CA VAL A 53 14.69 0.22 5.14
C VAL A 53 15.24 -0.29 3.81
N ARG A 54 15.84 -1.47 3.82
CA ARG A 54 16.37 -2.18 2.65
C ARG A 54 16.11 -3.67 2.82
N ILE A 55 15.76 -4.36 1.74
CA ILE A 55 15.62 -5.83 1.76
C ILE A 55 16.91 -6.46 1.24
N ASP A 56 17.59 -7.20 2.10
CA ASP A 56 18.71 -8.05 1.71
C ASP A 56 18.26 -9.20 0.80
N THR A 57 19.10 -9.59 -0.15
CA THR A 57 18.71 -10.63 -1.12
C THR A 57 18.55 -12.01 -0.49
N ASN A 58 19.38 -12.35 0.52
CA ASN A 58 19.24 -13.62 1.22
C ASN A 58 17.96 -13.65 2.06
N THR A 59 17.60 -12.52 2.68
CA THR A 59 16.29 -12.39 3.37
C THR A 59 15.13 -12.60 2.40
N ALA A 60 15.19 -11.99 1.23
CA ALA A 60 14.17 -12.20 0.19
C ALA A 60 14.13 -13.66 -0.28
N GLU A 61 15.28 -14.31 -0.46
CA GLU A 61 15.35 -15.72 -0.85
C GLU A 61 14.74 -16.63 0.21
N THR A 62 15.03 -16.36 1.48
CA THR A 62 14.45 -17.10 2.61
C THR A 62 12.92 -16.99 2.63
N PHE A 63 12.37 -15.81 2.41
CA PHE A 63 10.92 -15.62 2.34
C PHE A 63 10.33 -16.18 1.04
N ARG A 64 11.05 -16.10 -0.06
CA ARG A 64 10.65 -16.70 -1.34
C ARG A 64 10.43 -18.22 -1.22
N HIS A 65 11.31 -18.93 -0.55
CA HIS A 65 11.10 -20.35 -0.27
C HIS A 65 9.93 -20.59 0.69
N GLY A 66 9.80 -19.76 1.70
CA GLY A 66 8.68 -19.77 2.64
C GLY A 66 8.53 -21.09 3.43
N ILE A 67 9.50 -22.01 3.37
CA ILE A 67 9.39 -23.30 4.04
C ILE A 67 9.78 -23.15 5.51
N TRP A 68 8.89 -23.65 6.37
CA TRP A 68 9.09 -23.72 7.81
C TRP A 68 8.61 -25.02 8.38
N TYR A 69 9.27 -25.54 9.38
CA TYR A 69 8.82 -26.71 10.13
C TYR A 69 8.40 -26.26 11.53
N ALA A 70 7.11 -26.33 11.79
CA ALA A 70 6.53 -26.04 13.10
C ALA A 70 6.74 -27.21 14.07
N LYS A 71 6.32 -27.02 15.31
CA LYS A 71 6.40 -28.06 16.34
C LYS A 71 5.74 -29.35 15.86
N GLY A 72 6.43 -30.48 16.05
CA GLY A 72 5.97 -31.79 15.59
C GLY A 72 6.27 -32.06 14.11
N ASP A 73 7.28 -31.40 13.55
CA ASP A 73 7.74 -31.58 12.16
C ASP A 73 6.66 -31.28 11.10
N VAL A 74 5.68 -30.44 11.47
CA VAL A 74 4.63 -30.02 10.54
C VAL A 74 5.22 -29.02 9.55
N LYS A 75 5.32 -29.42 8.28
CA LYS A 75 5.78 -28.56 7.20
C LYS A 75 4.73 -27.52 6.86
N GLN A 76 5.13 -26.27 6.90
CA GLN A 76 4.31 -25.12 6.49
C GLN A 76 4.96 -24.43 5.30
N ARG A 77 4.13 -23.78 4.50
CA ARG A 77 4.56 -22.79 3.54
C ARG A 77 4.00 -21.43 3.97
N LEU A 78 4.90 -20.54 4.30
CA LEU A 78 4.57 -19.23 4.82
C LEU A 78 4.52 -18.22 3.67
N ASP A 79 3.49 -17.41 3.64
CA ASP A 79 3.30 -16.33 2.67
C ASP A 79 3.81 -15.02 3.29
N ILE A 80 5.07 -14.66 2.98
CA ILE A 80 5.75 -13.48 3.55
C ILE A 80 6.28 -12.62 2.43
N VAL A 81 5.76 -11.40 2.31
CA VAL A 81 6.20 -10.42 1.31
C VAL A 81 7.16 -9.42 1.95
N PRO A 82 8.41 -9.33 1.47
CA PRO A 82 9.34 -8.31 1.90
C PRO A 82 9.13 -7.01 1.13
N LEU A 83 8.88 -5.93 1.86
CA LEU A 83 8.73 -4.58 1.32
C LEU A 83 9.79 -3.65 1.90
N THR A 84 10.33 -2.78 1.08
CA THR A 84 11.07 -1.64 1.63
C THR A 84 10.10 -0.64 2.25
N LEU A 85 10.58 0.13 3.23
CA LEU A 85 9.81 1.21 3.85
C LEU A 85 9.27 2.20 2.81
N VAL A 86 10.08 2.49 1.77
CA VAL A 86 9.69 3.41 0.68
C VAL A 86 8.54 2.82 -0.15
N GLN A 87 8.58 1.52 -0.46
CA GLN A 87 7.50 0.83 -1.18
C GLN A 87 6.21 0.83 -0.36
N PHE A 88 6.31 0.50 0.92
CA PHE A 88 5.16 0.51 1.82
C PHE A 88 4.56 1.92 1.93
N GLN A 89 5.40 2.94 2.14
CA GLN A 89 4.97 4.34 2.21
C GLN A 89 4.26 4.78 0.93
N LYS A 90 4.82 4.47 -0.23
CA LYS A 90 4.22 4.80 -1.54
C LYS A 90 2.81 4.22 -1.68
N TYR A 91 2.65 2.95 -1.34
CA TYR A 91 1.36 2.27 -1.40
C TYR A 91 0.37 2.82 -0.36
N PHE A 92 0.84 3.04 0.86
CA PHE A 92 0.03 3.58 1.95
C PHE A 92 -0.52 4.99 1.62
N ILE A 93 0.34 5.87 1.10
CA ILE A 93 -0.09 7.22 0.68
C ILE A 93 -1.15 7.13 -0.41
N ALA A 94 -0.96 6.26 -1.42
CA ALA A 94 -1.95 6.07 -2.48
C ALA A 94 -3.31 5.62 -1.92
N MET A 95 -3.34 4.66 -1.00
CA MET A 95 -4.57 4.21 -0.34
C MET A 95 -5.20 5.31 0.50
N PHE A 96 -4.39 6.06 1.25
CA PHE A 96 -4.86 7.12 2.14
C PHE A 96 -5.47 8.28 1.36
N GLU A 97 -4.79 8.75 0.30
CA GLU A 97 -5.30 9.81 -0.57
C GLU A 97 -6.56 9.40 -1.35
N ALA A 98 -6.70 8.11 -1.63
CA ALA A 98 -7.89 7.57 -2.27
C ALA A 98 -9.09 7.40 -1.33
N GLU A 99 -8.90 7.62 -0.02
CA GLU A 99 -9.90 7.27 1.01
C GLU A 99 -10.34 5.78 0.91
N LYS A 100 -9.45 4.95 0.35
CA LYS A 100 -9.69 3.53 0.08
C LYS A 100 -8.82 2.63 0.96
N ALA A 101 -8.48 3.06 2.17
CA ALA A 101 -7.79 2.21 3.13
C ALA A 101 -8.68 1.00 3.48
N ASN A 102 -8.61 -0.01 2.61
CA ASN A 102 -9.40 -1.22 2.69
C ASN A 102 -8.44 -2.41 2.89
N PRO A 103 -8.68 -3.28 3.89
CA PRO A 103 -7.88 -4.48 4.13
C PRO A 103 -7.73 -5.38 2.89
N GLU A 104 -8.76 -5.47 2.07
CA GLU A 104 -8.77 -6.27 0.86
C GLU A 104 -7.72 -5.81 -0.16
N GLN A 105 -7.49 -4.51 -0.29
CA GLN A 105 -6.46 -3.98 -1.18
C GLN A 105 -5.06 -4.35 -0.72
N LEU A 106 -4.83 -4.39 0.60
CA LEU A 106 -3.55 -4.83 1.14
C LEU A 106 -3.35 -6.33 0.92
N ARG A 107 -4.40 -7.14 1.11
CA ARG A 107 -4.38 -8.57 0.78
C ARG A 107 -4.08 -8.79 -0.71
N ASP A 108 -4.75 -8.05 -1.60
CA ASP A 108 -4.55 -8.15 -3.04
C ASP A 108 -3.12 -7.78 -3.45
N LEU A 109 -2.52 -6.76 -2.83
CA LEU A 109 -1.12 -6.44 -3.03
C LEU A 109 -0.22 -7.63 -2.66
N ILE A 110 -0.43 -8.22 -1.47
CA ILE A 110 0.35 -9.36 -0.98
C ILE A 110 0.22 -10.53 -1.96
N LEU A 111 -1.00 -10.93 -2.31
CA LEU A 111 -1.26 -12.03 -3.23
C LEU A 111 -0.63 -11.78 -4.61
N LYS A 112 -0.66 -10.55 -5.10
CA LYS A 112 -0.02 -10.20 -6.37
C LYS A 112 1.49 -10.32 -6.28
N CYS A 113 2.11 -9.85 -5.22
CA CYS A 113 3.56 -10.00 -4.99
C CYS A 113 3.96 -11.48 -4.91
N GLU A 114 3.14 -12.31 -4.26
CA GLU A 114 3.37 -13.76 -4.13
C GLU A 114 3.22 -14.52 -5.46
N SER A 115 2.43 -14.05 -6.38
CA SER A 115 2.04 -14.76 -7.61
C SER A 115 3.22 -15.18 -8.51
N ARG A 116 4.39 -14.56 -8.37
CA ARG A 116 5.60 -14.88 -9.12
C ARG A 116 6.74 -15.42 -8.27
N ARG A 117 6.50 -15.61 -6.99
CA ARG A 117 7.50 -16.05 -6.01
C ARG A 117 8.23 -17.34 -6.43
N ASP A 118 7.50 -18.32 -6.94
CA ASP A 118 8.04 -19.62 -7.27
C ASP A 118 8.79 -19.67 -8.61
N ILE A 119 8.55 -18.67 -9.47
CA ILE A 119 9.09 -18.64 -10.82
C ILE A 119 10.34 -17.77 -10.90
N LEU A 120 10.41 -16.74 -10.07
CA LEU A 120 11.49 -15.75 -10.11
C LEU A 120 12.54 -16.06 -9.04
N GLU A 121 13.81 -15.83 -9.37
CA GLU A 121 14.89 -15.77 -8.39
C GLU A 121 14.76 -14.53 -7.49
N ALA A 122 15.34 -14.53 -6.29
CA ALA A 122 15.16 -13.45 -5.32
C ALA A 122 15.44 -12.04 -5.85
N PRO A 123 16.50 -11.78 -6.63
CA PRO A 123 16.72 -10.45 -7.20
C PRO A 123 15.60 -10.02 -8.14
N ALA A 124 15.13 -10.92 -9.01
CA ALA A 124 14.03 -10.66 -9.94
C ALA A 124 12.69 -10.55 -9.21
N TRP A 125 12.47 -11.34 -8.16
CA TRP A 125 11.26 -11.23 -7.33
C TRP A 125 11.20 -9.89 -6.59
N LYS A 126 12.30 -9.39 -6.06
CA LYS A 126 12.37 -8.03 -5.46
C LYS A 126 12.00 -6.95 -6.48
N GLN A 127 12.48 -7.06 -7.72
CA GLN A 127 12.12 -6.12 -8.79
C GLN A 127 10.64 -6.24 -9.16
N TYR A 128 10.11 -7.46 -9.19
CA TYR A 128 8.68 -7.70 -9.44
C TYR A 128 7.81 -7.10 -8.34
N ILE A 129 8.19 -7.23 -7.06
CA ILE A 129 7.51 -6.59 -5.94
C ILE A 129 7.51 -5.06 -6.13
N ASP A 130 8.64 -4.47 -6.48
CA ASP A 130 8.76 -3.01 -6.70
C ASP A 130 7.83 -2.52 -7.81
N ALA A 131 7.82 -3.20 -8.95
CA ALA A 131 6.91 -2.91 -10.06
C ALA A 131 5.44 -3.08 -9.61
N THR A 132 5.11 -4.18 -8.93
CA THR A 132 3.76 -4.47 -8.45
C THR A 132 3.24 -3.39 -7.50
N VAL A 133 4.05 -2.95 -6.53
CA VAL A 133 3.69 -1.86 -5.62
C VAL A 133 3.44 -0.56 -6.38
N SER A 134 4.31 -0.27 -7.36
CA SER A 134 4.22 0.94 -8.17
C SER A 134 2.95 0.95 -9.04
N ASP A 135 2.67 -0.16 -9.70
CA ASP A 135 1.49 -0.33 -10.55
C ASP A 135 0.19 -0.24 -9.73
N LYS A 136 0.15 -0.91 -8.58
CA LYS A 136 -1.01 -0.87 -7.67
C LYS A 136 -1.24 0.51 -7.09
N ALA A 137 -0.20 1.23 -6.70
CA ALA A 137 -0.33 2.61 -6.25
C ALA A 137 -0.86 3.53 -7.36
N ALA A 138 -0.35 3.38 -8.58
CA ALA A 138 -0.82 4.14 -9.74
C ALA A 138 -2.28 3.81 -10.10
N GLU A 139 -2.68 2.54 -10.03
CA GLU A 139 -4.05 2.08 -10.24
C GLU A 139 -5.03 2.73 -9.24
N ILE A 140 -4.66 2.77 -7.97
CA ILE A 140 -5.45 3.40 -6.91
C ILE A 140 -5.61 4.90 -7.19
N ILE A 141 -4.52 5.60 -7.50
CA ILE A 141 -4.53 7.04 -7.80
C ILE A 141 -5.33 7.35 -9.07
N SER A 142 -5.16 6.56 -10.14
CA SER A 142 -5.92 6.74 -11.38
C SER A 142 -7.42 6.51 -11.18
N GLY A 143 -7.79 5.57 -10.31
CA GLY A 143 -9.18 5.34 -9.90
C GLY A 143 -9.80 6.58 -9.22
N ILE A 144 -9.02 7.34 -8.45
CA ILE A 144 -9.49 8.62 -7.84
C ILE A 144 -9.81 9.64 -8.93
N VAL A 145 -8.90 9.81 -9.88
CA VAL A 145 -9.06 10.80 -10.95
C VAL A 145 -10.31 10.51 -11.77
N THR A 146 -10.59 9.24 -12.09
CA THR A 146 -11.79 8.86 -12.84
C THR A 146 -13.08 9.00 -12.03
N HIS A 147 -13.07 8.77 -10.73
CA HIS A 147 -14.23 8.99 -9.86
C HIS A 147 -14.48 10.48 -9.63
N ARG A 148 -13.44 11.23 -9.27
CA ARG A 148 -13.58 12.69 -9.07
C ARG A 148 -14.02 13.44 -10.32
N SER A 149 -13.61 13.00 -11.51
CA SER A 149 -14.08 13.62 -12.76
C SER A 149 -15.53 13.30 -13.12
N LYS A 150 -16.10 12.21 -12.57
CA LYS A 150 -17.52 11.85 -12.77
C LYS A 150 -18.44 12.49 -11.75
N ASP A 151 -17.95 12.75 -10.53
CA ASP A 151 -18.74 13.24 -9.40
C ASP A 151 -18.62 14.74 -9.16
N ILE A 152 -17.72 15.46 -9.86
CA ILE A 152 -17.72 16.92 -9.83
C ILE A 152 -18.83 17.38 -10.77
N PRO A 153 -19.96 17.87 -10.27
CA PRO A 153 -20.91 18.54 -11.14
C PRO A 153 -20.16 19.66 -11.84
N LEU A 154 -20.29 19.73 -13.16
CA LEU A 154 -19.78 20.87 -13.94
C LEU A 154 -20.47 22.11 -13.42
N VAL A 155 -19.81 22.80 -12.50
CA VAL A 155 -20.30 24.08 -11.98
C VAL A 155 -20.01 25.10 -13.10
N PRO A 156 -21.03 25.63 -13.76
CA PRO A 156 -20.79 26.55 -14.87
C PRO A 156 -20.14 27.84 -14.38
N ALA A 157 -19.31 28.46 -15.23
CA ALA A 157 -18.82 29.81 -14.96
C ALA A 157 -20.01 30.77 -14.71
N GLY A 158 -19.90 31.58 -13.69
CA GLY A 158 -20.99 32.41 -13.24
C GLY A 158 -21.87 31.82 -12.12
N ALA A 159 -21.71 30.53 -11.78
CA ALA A 159 -22.46 29.94 -10.66
C ALA A 159 -22.00 30.59 -9.32
N VAL A 160 -22.98 30.83 -8.46
CA VAL A 160 -22.71 31.28 -7.08
C VAL A 160 -22.48 30.08 -6.22
N VAL A 161 -21.37 30.04 -5.50
CA VAL A 161 -21.02 28.99 -4.54
C VAL A 161 -20.94 29.58 -3.14
N HIS A 162 -21.47 28.84 -2.18
CA HIS A 162 -21.43 29.26 -0.77
C HIS A 162 -20.38 28.44 -0.01
N HIS A 163 -19.51 29.11 0.70
CA HIS A 163 -18.55 28.47 1.59
C HIS A 163 -18.79 28.89 3.04
N ALA A 164 -18.94 27.92 3.93
CA ALA A 164 -19.36 28.14 5.32
C ALA A 164 -18.48 29.14 6.10
N ALA A 165 -17.17 29.23 5.77
CA ALA A 165 -16.23 30.14 6.44
C ALA A 165 -15.98 31.46 5.69
N PHE A 166 -16.29 31.55 4.39
CA PHE A 166 -15.91 32.66 3.52
C PHE A 166 -17.10 33.32 2.80
N GLY A 167 -18.32 32.80 2.99
CA GLY A 167 -19.52 33.36 2.38
C GLY A 167 -19.71 33.00 0.91
N ASP A 168 -20.43 33.85 0.19
CA ASP A 168 -20.80 33.62 -1.21
C ASP A 168 -19.66 34.06 -2.15
N GLY A 169 -19.36 33.21 -3.11
CA GLY A 169 -18.38 33.47 -4.17
C GLY A 169 -18.96 33.10 -5.54
N GLN A 170 -18.46 33.71 -6.59
CA GLN A 170 -18.84 33.39 -7.96
C GLN A 170 -17.70 32.64 -8.66
N VAL A 171 -18.05 31.54 -9.36
CA VAL A 171 -17.07 30.80 -10.18
C VAL A 171 -16.74 31.65 -11.42
N VAL A 172 -15.51 32.16 -11.48
CA VAL A 172 -15.06 33.02 -12.59
C VAL A 172 -14.53 32.21 -13.76
N ALA A 173 -13.75 31.16 -13.48
CA ALA A 173 -13.23 30.23 -14.49
C ALA A 173 -12.90 28.89 -13.86
N LEU A 174 -12.99 27.82 -14.66
CA LEU A 174 -12.49 26.50 -14.33
C LEU A 174 -11.31 26.20 -15.27
N GLU A 175 -10.10 26.37 -14.78
CA GLU A 175 -8.92 25.95 -15.52
C GLU A 175 -8.52 24.54 -15.10
N ALA A 176 -8.60 23.59 -16.02
CA ALA A 176 -8.03 22.26 -15.87
C ALA A 176 -6.65 22.25 -16.53
N THR A 177 -5.61 22.61 -15.81
CA THR A 177 -4.24 22.37 -16.26
C THR A 177 -3.84 20.95 -15.94
N PHE A 178 -3.52 20.17 -16.97
CA PHE A 178 -2.86 18.87 -16.87
C PHE A 178 -1.39 18.98 -17.31
N PRO A 179 -0.47 19.38 -16.44
CA PRO A 179 0.90 19.02 -16.63
C PRO A 179 1.18 17.85 -15.70
N ASN A 180 1.50 16.69 -16.26
CA ASN A 180 2.16 15.58 -15.60
C ASN A 180 1.91 15.47 -14.09
N CYS A 181 0.74 14.94 -13.73
CA CYS A 181 0.45 14.37 -12.40
C CYS A 181 0.73 15.27 -11.18
N HIS A 182 0.39 16.55 -11.19
CA HIS A 182 0.48 17.36 -9.99
C HIS A 182 -0.68 18.35 -9.88
N THR A 183 -1.35 18.28 -8.72
CA THR A 183 -2.20 19.28 -8.05
C THR A 183 -3.04 20.20 -8.95
N LYS A 184 -4.34 19.95 -8.97
CA LYS A 184 -5.33 20.93 -9.43
C LYS A 184 -5.41 22.03 -8.37
N THR A 185 -4.91 23.21 -8.67
CA THR A 185 -5.17 24.41 -7.87
C THR A 185 -6.43 25.06 -8.42
N PHE A 186 -7.47 25.16 -7.61
CA PHE A 186 -8.64 25.95 -7.91
C PHE A 186 -8.46 27.31 -7.25
N GLU A 187 -8.18 28.35 -8.02
CA GLU A 187 -8.27 29.71 -7.51
C GLU A 187 -9.72 30.16 -7.63
N VAL A 188 -10.37 30.35 -6.49
CA VAL A 188 -11.65 31.05 -6.39
C VAL A 188 -11.30 32.45 -5.93
N PRO A 189 -11.32 33.48 -6.80
CA PRO A 189 -11.15 34.84 -6.34
C PRO A 189 -12.36 35.23 -5.50
N TYR A 190 -12.10 35.55 -4.24
CA TYR A 190 -13.12 36.09 -3.34
C TYR A 190 -13.45 37.53 -3.74
N LEU A 191 -14.70 37.73 -4.11
CA LEU A 191 -15.22 39.09 -4.17
C LEU A 191 -15.52 39.52 -2.73
N HIS A 192 -14.69 40.39 -2.18
CA HIS A 192 -15.08 41.17 -1.01
C HIS A 192 -16.34 41.96 -1.36
N SER A 193 -17.44 41.66 -0.68
CA SER A 193 -18.61 42.51 -0.69
C SER A 193 -18.19 43.89 -0.21
N LEU A 194 -18.23 44.84 -1.08
CA LEU A 194 -18.21 46.28 -0.73
C LEU A 194 -19.51 46.61 0.01
N PRO A 195 -19.45 47.54 0.96
CA PRO A 195 -20.51 47.86 1.90
C PRO A 195 -21.78 48.33 1.25
#